data_e89369b09201e326e2c8aa8f956fc080
#
_entry.id   e89369b09201e326e2c8aa8f956fc080
#
_cell.length_a   1.000
_cell.length_b   1.000
_cell.length_c   1.000
_cell.angle_alpha   90.00
_cell.angle_beta   90.00
_cell.angle_gamma   90.00
#
_symmetry.space_group_name_H-M   'P 1'
#
loop_
_entity.id
_entity.type
_entity.pdbx_description
1 polymer ?
#
loop_
_entity_poly.entity_id
_entity_poly.type
_entity_poly.pdbx_seq_one_letter_code
_entity_poly.pdbx_strand_id
1 'polypeptide(L)'
;MSIFHTLKRITPRLSLAALIALPIWPGSVAQADPVVGPIEQYRAYLIDQISQTLISAKRLRERAAAHDVEGAKKAWIAARVGWEKAEVFISGFVSDLDENIDAWPNALNGFHAIEARLFGANTPDVAGATDQLIYHLTDLDIKIRQIPLNSQGLLNGAARLAYEVGESKADGGESRYSGTSLDDMRNNVSGIQLVYKTVFASPLEASDLKMAQNTAHTLEQLASLLNSSDAKSLEPGKVRTASEELIVALQDAAPKIGLRKPTLEDITQ
;
A
#
# COMPACT_ATOMS: atom_id res chain seq x y z
N MET A 1 -55.07 -78.47 -33.29
CA MET A 1 -54.89 -77.10 -32.91
C MET A 1 -53.41 -76.83 -32.95
N SER A 2 -52.99 -76.14 -33.99
CA SER A 2 -51.57 -75.97 -34.33
C SER A 2 -51.24 -74.48 -34.19
N ILE A 3 -50.14 -74.19 -33.48
CA ILE A 3 -49.64 -72.85 -33.36
C ILE A 3 -48.27 -72.79 -34.05
N PHE A 4 -48.24 -72.11 -35.20
CA PHE A 4 -46.99 -71.87 -35.92
C PHE A 4 -46.27 -70.61 -35.34
N HIS A 5 -45.04 -70.81 -34.90
CA HIS A 5 -44.14 -69.73 -34.52
C HIS A 5 -43.34 -69.27 -35.75
N THR A 6 -43.53 -68.00 -36.12
CA THR A 6 -42.75 -67.36 -37.18
C THR A 6 -41.56 -66.63 -36.54
N LEU A 7 -40.35 -67.08 -36.81
CA LEU A 7 -39.09 -66.40 -36.40
C LEU A 7 -38.80 -65.25 -37.39
N LYS A 8 -38.83 -64.03 -36.88
CA LYS A 8 -38.30 -62.85 -37.63
C LYS A 8 -36.81 -62.73 -37.40
N ARG A 9 -36.08 -62.78 -38.50
CA ARG A 9 -34.63 -62.52 -38.55
C ARG A 9 -34.40 -61.01 -38.32
N ILE A 10 -33.64 -60.63 -37.31
CA ILE A 10 -33.18 -59.30 -37.02
C ILE A 10 -31.75 -59.15 -37.62
N THR A 11 -31.61 -58.31 -38.67
CA THR A 11 -30.32 -57.90 -39.19
C THR A 11 -29.75 -56.77 -38.37
N PRO A 12 -28.48 -56.82 -37.92
CA PRO A 12 -27.89 -55.70 -37.22
C PRO A 12 -27.52 -54.56 -38.23
N ARG A 13 -28.07 -53.38 -38.02
CA ARG A 13 -27.61 -52.18 -38.70
C ARG A 13 -26.34 -51.70 -38.01
N LEU A 14 -25.20 -51.73 -38.70
CA LEU A 14 -23.97 -51.02 -38.33
C LEU A 14 -24.23 -49.52 -38.39
N SER A 15 -24.31 -48.88 -37.24
CA SER A 15 -24.28 -47.43 -37.15
C SER A 15 -22.81 -46.94 -37.20
N LEU A 16 -22.47 -46.28 -38.27
CA LEU A 16 -21.19 -45.61 -38.43
C LEU A 16 -21.18 -44.36 -37.54
N ALA A 17 -20.56 -44.41 -36.38
CA ALA A 17 -20.36 -43.25 -35.50
C ALA A 17 -19.27 -42.35 -36.14
N ALA A 18 -19.69 -41.24 -36.71
CA ALA A 18 -18.79 -40.20 -37.17
C ALA A 18 -18.11 -39.58 -35.93
N LEU A 19 -16.82 -39.80 -35.75
CA LEU A 19 -15.99 -39.05 -34.81
C LEU A 19 -15.88 -37.61 -35.32
N ILE A 20 -16.61 -36.69 -34.71
CA ILE A 20 -16.40 -35.26 -34.89
C ILE A 20 -15.15 -34.90 -34.06
N ALA A 21 -14.01 -34.76 -34.72
CA ALA A 21 -12.82 -34.18 -34.13
C ALA A 21 -13.11 -32.67 -33.88
N LEU A 22 -13.34 -32.29 -32.64
CA LEU A 22 -13.39 -30.89 -32.24
C LEU A 22 -11.97 -30.31 -32.38
N PRO A 23 -11.80 -29.12 -33.00
CA PRO A 23 -10.52 -28.49 -33.04
C PRO A 23 -10.11 -28.14 -31.62
N ILE A 24 -8.98 -28.73 -31.16
CA ILE A 24 -8.30 -28.28 -29.93
C ILE A 24 -7.74 -26.90 -30.25
N TRP A 25 -8.46 -25.86 -29.84
CA TRP A 25 -7.91 -24.51 -29.81
C TRP A 25 -6.73 -24.54 -28.85
N PRO A 26 -5.54 -24.11 -29.24
CA PRO A 26 -4.46 -23.95 -28.28
C PRO A 26 -4.97 -22.90 -27.29
N GLY A 27 -5.34 -23.34 -26.09
CA GLY A 27 -5.64 -22.45 -25.00
C GLY A 27 -4.45 -21.49 -24.86
N SER A 28 -4.69 -20.19 -25.06
CA SER A 28 -3.70 -19.20 -24.70
C SER A 28 -3.37 -19.46 -23.23
N VAL A 29 -2.18 -19.97 -22.97
CA VAL A 29 -1.62 -20.02 -21.63
C VAL A 29 -1.59 -18.56 -21.22
N ALA A 30 -2.51 -18.16 -20.35
CA ALA A 30 -2.45 -16.85 -19.72
C ALA A 30 -1.07 -16.81 -19.08
N GLN A 31 -0.18 -15.98 -19.65
CA GLN A 31 1.16 -15.79 -19.13
C GLN A 31 0.93 -15.18 -17.76
N ALA A 32 1.20 -15.95 -16.69
CA ALA A 32 1.05 -15.47 -15.34
C ALA A 32 1.87 -14.19 -15.22
N ASP A 33 1.25 -13.12 -14.73
CA ASP A 33 1.94 -11.85 -14.48
C ASP A 33 3.19 -12.18 -13.63
N PRO A 34 4.41 -11.95 -14.13
CA PRO A 34 5.63 -12.31 -13.42
C PRO A 34 5.75 -11.56 -12.07
N VAL A 35 4.90 -10.56 -11.84
CA VAL A 35 4.88 -9.71 -10.65
C VAL A 35 3.86 -10.20 -9.59
N VAL A 36 3.03 -11.21 -9.87
CA VAL A 36 2.00 -11.69 -8.93
C VAL A 36 2.60 -12.16 -7.60
N GLY A 37 3.66 -12.92 -7.63
CA GLY A 37 4.33 -13.40 -6.40
C GLY A 37 4.89 -12.26 -5.53
N PRO A 38 5.66 -11.30 -6.09
CA PRO A 38 6.14 -10.11 -5.40
C PRO A 38 5.01 -9.22 -4.86
N ILE A 39 3.90 -9.05 -5.58
CA ILE A 39 2.74 -8.28 -5.14
C ILE A 39 2.11 -8.92 -3.90
N GLU A 40 1.96 -10.24 -3.87
CA GLU A 40 1.41 -10.93 -2.71
C GLU A 40 2.38 -10.92 -1.50
N GLN A 41 3.69 -10.94 -1.73
CA GLN A 41 4.67 -10.69 -0.66
C GLN A 41 4.51 -9.28 -0.07
N TYR A 42 4.31 -8.27 -0.92
CA TYR A 42 4.05 -6.92 -0.47
C TYR A 42 2.71 -6.81 0.27
N ARG A 43 1.65 -7.50 -0.20
CA ARG A 43 0.37 -7.60 0.51
C ARG A 43 0.55 -8.16 1.93
N ALA A 44 1.32 -9.23 2.10
CA ALA A 44 1.59 -9.80 3.41
C ALA A 44 2.26 -8.80 4.36
N TYR A 45 3.19 -7.99 3.84
CA TYR A 45 3.79 -6.90 4.60
C TYR A 45 2.75 -5.83 5.00
N LEU A 46 1.89 -5.39 4.09
CA LEU A 46 0.83 -4.41 4.41
C LEU A 46 -0.08 -4.90 5.53
N ILE A 47 -0.50 -6.18 5.46
CA ILE A 47 -1.31 -6.83 6.49
C ILE A 47 -0.60 -6.80 7.85
N ASP A 48 0.70 -7.08 7.89
CA ASP A 48 1.49 -7.01 9.12
C ASP A 48 1.54 -5.59 9.68
N GLN A 49 1.85 -4.58 8.84
CA GLN A 49 1.95 -3.18 9.28
C GLN A 49 0.61 -2.68 9.85
N ILE A 50 -0.50 -2.94 9.18
CA ILE A 50 -1.83 -2.51 9.66
C ILE A 50 -2.25 -3.31 10.90
N SER A 51 -1.88 -4.58 11.01
CA SER A 51 -2.09 -5.36 12.24
C SER A 51 -1.35 -4.75 13.43
N GLN A 52 -0.09 -4.32 13.27
CA GLN A 52 0.69 -3.65 14.32
C GLN A 52 0.08 -2.28 14.68
N THR A 53 -0.38 -1.53 13.67
CA THR A 53 -1.14 -0.28 13.87
C THR A 53 -2.38 -0.51 14.71
N LEU A 54 -3.19 -1.52 14.39
CA LEU A 54 -4.39 -1.89 15.14
C LEU A 54 -4.09 -2.30 16.59
N ILE A 55 -3.04 -3.09 16.82
CA ILE A 55 -2.60 -3.46 18.18
C ILE A 55 -2.24 -2.21 18.98
N SER A 56 -1.51 -1.29 18.37
CA SER A 56 -1.09 -0.03 19.02
C SER A 56 -2.26 0.92 19.24
N ALA A 57 -3.22 1.02 18.31
CA ALA A 57 -4.43 1.80 18.47
C ALA A 57 -5.33 1.26 19.59
N LYS A 58 -5.46 -0.05 19.74
CA LYS A 58 -6.16 -0.66 20.89
C LYS A 58 -5.47 -0.35 22.21
N ARG A 59 -4.14 -0.41 22.25
CA ARG A 59 -3.36 0.00 23.42
C ARG A 59 -3.54 1.49 23.75
N LEU A 60 -3.57 2.35 22.72
CA LEU A 60 -3.89 3.76 22.86
C LEU A 60 -5.25 3.94 23.56
N ARG A 61 -6.26 3.23 23.09
CA ARG A 61 -7.61 3.25 23.67
C ARG A 61 -7.63 2.84 25.15
N GLU A 62 -6.89 1.77 25.50
CA GLU A 62 -6.76 1.28 26.88
C GLU A 62 -6.07 2.30 27.79
N ARG A 63 -4.97 2.91 27.34
CA ARG A 63 -4.23 3.92 28.07
C ARG A 63 -5.04 5.19 28.29
N ALA A 64 -5.76 5.64 27.25
CA ALA A 64 -6.66 6.78 27.35
C ALA A 64 -7.77 6.54 28.39
N ALA A 65 -8.41 5.36 28.37
CA ALA A 65 -9.43 4.97 29.33
C ALA A 65 -8.90 4.89 30.78
N ALA A 66 -7.62 4.56 30.96
CA ALA A 66 -6.95 4.55 32.25
C ALA A 66 -6.42 5.94 32.68
N HIS A 67 -6.70 7.00 31.94
CA HIS A 67 -6.13 8.34 32.09
C HIS A 67 -4.60 8.40 32.11
N ASP A 68 -3.94 7.42 31.49
CA ASP A 68 -2.48 7.36 31.31
C ASP A 68 -2.08 8.12 30.05
N VAL A 69 -1.95 9.44 30.14
CA VAL A 69 -1.63 10.33 29.03
C VAL A 69 -0.29 9.95 28.37
N GLU A 70 0.74 9.70 29.16
CA GLU A 70 2.07 9.36 28.61
C GLU A 70 2.09 7.98 27.95
N GLY A 71 1.37 7.00 28.50
CA GLY A 71 1.17 5.72 27.86
C GLY A 71 0.34 5.82 26.58
N ALA A 72 -0.65 6.70 26.55
CA ALA A 72 -1.45 6.97 25.35
C ALA A 72 -0.61 7.63 24.24
N LYS A 73 0.23 8.63 24.56
CA LYS A 73 1.17 9.26 23.60
C LYS A 73 2.11 8.24 22.99
N LYS A 74 2.72 7.38 23.81
CA LYS A 74 3.62 6.30 23.31
C LYS A 74 2.89 5.32 22.41
N ALA A 75 1.65 4.96 22.72
CA ALA A 75 0.86 4.06 21.91
C ALA A 75 0.41 4.71 20.59
N TRP A 76 0.12 6.01 20.59
CA TRP A 76 -0.17 6.78 19.39
C TRP A 76 1.04 6.80 18.44
N ILE A 77 2.24 7.14 18.92
CA ILE A 77 3.48 7.12 18.14
C ILE A 77 3.71 5.72 17.55
N ALA A 78 3.52 4.66 18.35
CA ALA A 78 3.69 3.28 17.87
C ALA A 78 2.66 2.89 16.79
N ALA A 79 1.44 3.43 16.85
CA ALA A 79 0.42 3.19 15.83
C ALA A 79 0.75 3.89 14.51
N ARG A 80 1.33 5.10 14.57
CA ARG A 80 1.80 5.83 13.37
C ARG A 80 2.82 5.03 12.55
N VAL A 81 3.76 4.35 13.19
CA VAL A 81 4.85 3.62 12.50
C VAL A 81 4.32 2.66 11.42
N GLY A 82 3.34 1.83 11.75
CA GLY A 82 2.79 0.87 10.78
C GLY A 82 1.89 1.53 9.75
N TRP A 83 1.17 2.59 10.14
CA TRP A 83 0.37 3.40 9.23
C TRP A 83 1.24 4.01 8.13
N GLU A 84 2.24 4.80 8.49
CA GLU A 84 3.14 5.48 7.56
C GLU A 84 3.84 4.52 6.60
N LYS A 85 4.22 3.34 7.08
CA LYS A 85 4.82 2.29 6.24
C LYS A 85 3.85 1.69 5.23
N ALA A 86 2.55 1.76 5.49
CA ALA A 86 1.51 1.22 4.61
C ALA A 86 0.94 2.25 3.63
N GLU A 87 1.26 3.53 3.75
CA GLU A 87 0.64 4.62 2.99
C GLU A 87 0.83 4.53 1.46
N VAL A 88 1.84 3.82 0.95
CA VAL A 88 1.93 3.51 -0.49
C VAL A 88 0.66 2.82 -0.99
N PHE A 89 0.06 1.92 -0.19
CA PHE A 89 -1.21 1.29 -0.54
C PHE A 89 -2.38 2.26 -0.40
N ILE A 90 -2.40 3.06 0.66
CA ILE A 90 -3.49 4.02 0.90
C ILE A 90 -3.59 4.99 -0.27
N SER A 91 -2.49 5.65 -0.59
CA SER A 91 -2.38 6.62 -1.68
C SER A 91 -2.71 6.03 -3.06
N GLY A 92 -2.45 4.75 -3.28
CA GLY A 92 -2.65 4.10 -4.58
C GLY A 92 -4.02 3.45 -4.79
N PHE A 93 -4.77 3.11 -3.70
CA PHE A 93 -5.95 2.26 -3.82
C PHE A 93 -7.16 2.68 -2.99
N VAL A 94 -6.98 3.42 -1.90
CA VAL A 94 -8.05 3.72 -0.93
C VAL A 94 -7.91 5.12 -0.31
N SER A 95 -7.58 6.11 -1.12
CA SER A 95 -7.38 7.50 -0.68
C SER A 95 -8.56 8.09 0.09
N ASP A 96 -9.79 7.60 -0.15
CA ASP A 96 -10.99 7.97 0.59
C ASP A 96 -10.94 7.57 2.07
N LEU A 97 -10.19 6.53 2.43
CA LEU A 97 -9.99 6.15 3.83
C LEU A 97 -8.99 7.05 4.55
N ASP A 98 -8.07 7.63 3.83
CA ASP A 98 -7.07 8.54 4.37
C ASP A 98 -7.72 9.71 5.12
N GLU A 99 -8.74 10.33 4.54
CA GLU A 99 -9.51 11.40 5.16
C GLU A 99 -10.11 11.04 6.53
N ASN A 100 -10.38 9.75 6.79
CA ASN A 100 -10.95 9.29 8.04
C ASN A 100 -9.90 8.81 9.05
N ILE A 101 -8.71 8.43 8.57
CA ILE A 101 -7.65 7.86 9.39
C ILE A 101 -6.59 8.91 9.70
N ASP A 102 -6.19 9.71 8.71
CA ASP A 102 -5.03 10.60 8.83
C ASP A 102 -5.28 12.04 8.33
N ALA A 103 -6.54 12.44 8.16
CA ALA A 103 -6.88 13.77 7.64
C ALA A 103 -6.13 14.91 8.36
N TRP A 104 -5.54 15.77 7.57
CA TRP A 104 -4.78 16.93 7.99
C TRP A 104 -5.13 18.12 7.06
N PRO A 105 -5.07 19.39 7.50
CA PRO A 105 -4.61 19.90 8.82
C PRO A 105 -5.72 20.07 9.85
N ASN A 106 -6.99 20.01 9.48
CA ASN A 106 -8.13 20.33 10.35
C ASN A 106 -8.97 19.11 10.66
N ALA A 107 -8.31 18.01 11.04
CA ALA A 107 -8.95 16.75 11.32
C ALA A 107 -9.92 16.83 12.49
N LEU A 108 -11.14 16.36 12.29
CA LEU A 108 -12.11 16.10 13.34
C LEU A 108 -11.94 14.68 13.91
N ASN A 109 -11.37 13.78 13.14
CA ASN A 109 -11.19 12.36 13.42
C ASN A 109 -9.74 11.93 13.12
N GLY A 110 -9.44 10.65 13.34
CA GLY A 110 -8.19 10.04 12.96
C GLY A 110 -7.00 10.41 13.83
N PHE A 111 -5.82 10.15 13.32
CA PHE A 111 -4.56 10.33 14.05
C PHE A 111 -4.32 11.78 14.49
N HIS A 112 -4.52 12.75 13.59
CA HIS A 112 -4.22 14.15 13.90
C HIS A 112 -5.21 14.80 14.88
N ALA A 113 -6.49 14.38 14.88
CA ALA A 113 -7.43 14.81 15.91
C ALA A 113 -7.06 14.27 17.31
N ILE A 114 -6.57 13.05 17.37
CA ILE A 114 -6.06 12.44 18.59
C ILE A 114 -4.76 13.13 19.03
N GLU A 115 -3.85 13.39 18.09
CA GLU A 115 -2.60 14.12 18.32
C GLU A 115 -2.83 15.47 18.99
N ALA A 116 -3.72 16.29 18.43
CA ALA A 116 -4.02 17.60 18.95
C ALA A 116 -4.51 17.56 20.42
N ARG A 117 -5.26 16.53 20.79
CA ARG A 117 -5.74 16.35 22.17
C ARG A 117 -4.65 15.83 23.10
N LEU A 118 -3.92 14.78 22.69
CA LEU A 118 -2.89 14.16 23.53
C LEU A 118 -1.67 15.05 23.71
N PHE A 119 -1.14 15.61 22.63
CA PHE A 119 0.13 16.36 22.63
C PHE A 119 -0.11 17.86 22.73
N GLY A 120 -1.14 18.39 22.09
CA GLY A 120 -1.48 19.81 22.15
C GLY A 120 -2.19 20.18 23.44
N ALA A 121 -3.33 19.59 23.73
CA ALA A 121 -4.13 19.89 24.93
C ALA A 121 -3.71 19.08 26.17
N ASN A 122 -2.84 18.10 26.03
CA ASN A 122 -2.37 17.20 27.09
C ASN A 122 -3.53 16.51 27.88
N THR A 123 -4.55 16.05 27.16
CA THR A 123 -5.72 15.39 27.74
C THR A 123 -5.86 13.95 27.26
N PRO A 124 -6.28 12.99 28.12
CA PRO A 124 -6.58 11.62 27.73
C PRO A 124 -7.97 11.45 27.10
N ASP A 125 -8.75 12.53 26.94
CA ASP A 125 -10.11 12.46 26.37
C ASP A 125 -10.09 12.23 24.86
N VAL A 126 -9.63 11.05 24.47
CA VAL A 126 -9.50 10.60 23.07
C VAL A 126 -10.19 9.26 22.80
N ALA A 127 -10.91 8.71 23.81
CA ALA A 127 -11.47 7.36 23.69
C ALA A 127 -12.40 7.22 22.48
N GLY A 128 -13.34 8.14 22.28
CA GLY A 128 -14.27 8.11 21.15
C GLY A 128 -13.59 8.28 19.79
N ALA A 129 -12.59 9.19 19.69
CA ALA A 129 -11.82 9.36 18.47
C ALA A 129 -10.97 8.11 18.16
N THR A 130 -10.44 7.46 19.20
CA THR A 130 -9.68 6.22 19.04
C THR A 130 -10.57 5.04 18.63
N ASP A 131 -11.81 4.96 19.15
CA ASP A 131 -12.78 3.94 18.72
C ASP A 131 -13.12 4.08 17.21
N GLN A 132 -13.27 5.33 16.72
CA GLN A 132 -13.44 5.61 15.29
C GLN A 132 -12.20 5.22 14.46
N LEU A 133 -11.00 5.57 14.93
CA LEU A 133 -9.75 5.19 14.29
C LEU A 133 -9.64 3.65 14.16
N ILE A 134 -9.92 2.90 15.22
CA ILE A 134 -9.90 1.43 15.21
C ILE A 134 -10.92 0.88 14.21
N TYR A 135 -12.10 1.48 14.10
CA TYR A 135 -13.12 1.09 13.14
C TYR A 135 -12.59 1.22 11.70
N HIS A 136 -12.05 2.39 11.32
CA HIS A 136 -11.52 2.63 9.99
C HIS A 136 -10.27 1.78 9.66
N LEU A 137 -9.37 1.58 10.63
CA LEU A 137 -8.22 0.68 10.49
C LEU A 137 -8.66 -0.79 10.29
N THR A 138 -9.76 -1.20 10.90
CA THR A 138 -10.32 -2.55 10.71
C THR A 138 -10.91 -2.70 9.31
N ASP A 139 -11.61 -1.69 8.80
CA ASP A 139 -12.08 -1.66 7.40
C ASP A 139 -10.91 -1.70 6.42
N LEU A 140 -9.85 -0.96 6.71
CA LEU A 140 -8.62 -0.98 5.91
C LEU A 140 -7.98 -2.38 5.87
N ASP A 141 -7.86 -3.08 7.00
CA ASP A 141 -7.33 -4.45 7.02
C ASP A 141 -8.15 -5.40 6.13
N ILE A 142 -9.47 -5.25 6.13
CA ILE A 142 -10.35 -6.00 5.24
C ILE A 142 -10.07 -5.64 3.76
N LYS A 143 -9.99 -4.35 3.43
CA LYS A 143 -9.74 -3.87 2.07
C LYS A 143 -8.39 -4.33 1.52
N ILE A 144 -7.32 -4.30 2.31
CA ILE A 144 -6.00 -4.82 1.91
C ILE A 144 -6.07 -6.28 1.46
N ARG A 145 -6.91 -7.08 2.12
CA ARG A 145 -7.07 -8.51 1.79
C ARG A 145 -7.92 -8.75 0.55
N GLN A 146 -8.81 -7.82 0.19
CA GLN A 146 -9.82 -7.99 -0.86
C GLN A 146 -9.49 -7.27 -2.15
N ILE A 147 -8.88 -6.10 -2.09
CA ILE A 147 -8.59 -5.28 -3.28
C ILE A 147 -7.50 -5.96 -4.13
N PRO A 148 -7.73 -6.16 -5.44
CA PRO A 148 -6.69 -6.63 -6.34
C PRO A 148 -5.55 -5.60 -6.44
N LEU A 149 -4.40 -5.92 -5.85
CA LEU A 149 -3.20 -5.10 -6.01
C LEU A 149 -2.64 -5.26 -7.42
N ASN A 150 -2.11 -4.18 -7.97
CA ASN A 150 -1.41 -4.17 -9.24
C ASN A 150 -0.21 -3.22 -9.20
N SER A 151 0.76 -3.47 -10.08
CA SER A 151 2.01 -2.71 -10.13
C SER A 151 1.78 -1.22 -10.43
N GLN A 152 0.77 -0.88 -11.26
CA GLN A 152 0.49 0.52 -11.58
C GLN A 152 0.01 1.32 -10.38
N GLY A 153 -0.95 0.78 -9.61
CA GLY A 153 -1.44 1.43 -8.40
C GLY A 153 -0.34 1.57 -7.34
N LEU A 154 0.51 0.54 -7.16
CA LEU A 154 1.64 0.61 -6.25
C LEU A 154 2.69 1.64 -6.68
N LEU A 155 2.92 1.80 -7.99
CA LEU A 155 3.83 2.83 -8.50
C LEU A 155 3.26 4.24 -8.30
N ASN A 156 1.96 4.43 -8.58
CA ASN A 156 1.30 5.71 -8.36
C ASN A 156 1.33 6.10 -6.88
N GLY A 157 1.00 5.15 -5.99
CA GLY A 157 1.06 5.37 -4.54
C GLY A 157 2.47 5.69 -4.03
N ALA A 158 3.51 5.03 -4.57
CA ALA A 158 4.89 5.34 -4.22
C ALA A 158 5.31 6.75 -4.68
N ALA A 159 4.90 7.17 -5.88
CA ALA A 159 5.18 8.51 -6.38
C ALA A 159 4.42 9.60 -5.61
N ARG A 160 3.14 9.35 -5.27
CA ARG A 160 2.34 10.24 -4.45
C ARG A 160 2.93 10.39 -3.05
N LEU A 161 3.27 9.29 -2.40
CA LEU A 161 3.86 9.33 -1.06
C LEU A 161 5.23 10.04 -1.04
N ALA A 162 6.04 9.89 -2.11
CA ALA A 162 7.26 10.67 -2.27
C ALA A 162 6.98 12.18 -2.37
N TYR A 163 5.89 12.57 -3.06
CA TYR A 163 5.45 13.96 -3.13
C TYR A 163 5.02 14.50 -1.76
N GLU A 164 4.24 13.75 -1.00
CA GLU A 164 3.78 14.13 0.34
C GLU A 164 4.98 14.33 1.30
N VAL A 165 5.98 13.45 1.24
CA VAL A 165 7.24 13.62 2.00
C VAL A 165 7.91 14.96 1.70
N GLY A 166 7.94 15.39 0.44
CA GLY A 166 8.59 16.63 0.04
C GLY A 166 7.78 17.89 0.32
N GLU A 167 6.44 17.83 0.20
CA GLU A 167 5.57 19.01 0.23
C GLU A 167 4.88 19.20 1.58
N SER A 168 4.16 18.22 2.10
CA SER A 168 3.33 18.40 3.30
C SER A 168 4.05 18.04 4.60
N LYS A 169 5.02 17.11 4.57
CA LYS A 169 5.67 16.62 5.79
C LYS A 169 7.02 17.30 6.07
N ALA A 170 7.72 17.78 5.04
CA ALA A 170 9.10 18.29 5.16
C ALA A 170 9.25 19.52 6.07
N ASP A 171 8.24 20.38 6.18
CA ASP A 171 8.26 21.56 7.04
C ASP A 171 7.91 21.27 8.52
N GLY A 172 7.61 20.00 8.84
CA GLY A 172 7.22 19.56 10.18
C GLY A 172 5.78 19.91 10.56
N GLY A 173 5.00 20.45 9.62
CA GLY A 173 3.64 20.96 9.87
C GLY A 173 2.62 19.88 10.15
N GLU A 174 2.78 18.69 9.60
CA GLU A 174 1.80 17.60 9.70
C GLU A 174 1.67 17.07 11.13
N SER A 175 2.73 16.56 11.74
CA SER A 175 2.75 16.07 13.12
C SER A 175 3.29 17.12 14.11
N ARG A 176 2.71 18.33 14.05
CA ARG A 176 3.22 19.52 14.74
C ARG A 176 3.14 19.48 16.26
N TYR A 177 2.19 18.76 16.82
CA TYR A 177 2.00 18.68 18.26
C TYR A 177 2.87 17.61 18.90
N SER A 178 3.05 16.49 18.24
CA SER A 178 3.91 15.38 18.67
C SER A 178 5.38 15.62 18.31
N GLY A 179 5.64 16.36 17.25
CA GLY A 179 6.98 16.58 16.72
C GLY A 179 7.55 15.34 15.99
N THR A 180 6.68 14.46 15.49
CA THR A 180 7.09 13.18 14.87
C THR A 180 7.20 13.22 13.35
N SER A 181 6.97 14.35 12.69
CA SER A 181 7.00 14.47 11.21
C SER A 181 8.25 13.84 10.56
N LEU A 182 9.42 13.96 11.18
CA LEU A 182 10.64 13.35 10.67
C LEU A 182 10.59 11.83 10.73
N ASP A 183 10.03 11.26 11.80
CA ASP A 183 9.86 9.81 11.93
C ASP A 183 8.79 9.28 10.98
N ASP A 184 7.73 10.05 10.75
CA ASP A 184 6.68 9.76 9.77
C ASP A 184 7.30 9.69 8.36
N MET A 185 8.06 10.69 7.93
CA MET A 185 8.80 10.68 6.65
C MET A 185 9.76 9.48 6.51
N ARG A 186 10.48 9.11 7.57
CA ARG A 186 11.36 7.92 7.57
C ARG A 186 10.57 6.65 7.33
N ASN A 187 9.42 6.52 7.96
CA ASN A 187 8.54 5.37 7.80
C ASN A 187 7.91 5.33 6.40
N ASN A 188 7.50 6.47 5.85
CA ASN A 188 7.02 6.58 4.47
C ASN A 188 8.09 6.11 3.47
N VAL A 189 9.29 6.65 3.57
CA VAL A 189 10.39 6.26 2.68
C VAL A 189 10.74 4.78 2.85
N SER A 190 10.67 4.24 4.07
CA SER A 190 10.82 2.79 4.30
C SER A 190 9.75 1.97 3.57
N GLY A 191 8.50 2.43 3.54
CA GLY A 191 7.42 1.82 2.76
C GLY A 191 7.70 1.86 1.25
N ILE A 192 8.16 3.00 0.72
CA ILE A 192 8.56 3.15 -0.69
C ILE A 192 9.76 2.23 -1.01
N GLN A 193 10.77 2.16 -0.15
CA GLN A 193 11.90 1.26 -0.31
C GLN A 193 11.47 -0.20 -0.42
N LEU A 194 10.52 -0.61 0.41
CA LEU A 194 10.07 -1.99 0.39
C LEU A 194 9.27 -2.33 -0.86
N VAL A 195 8.33 -1.48 -1.30
CA VAL A 195 7.59 -1.74 -2.53
C VAL A 195 8.53 -1.75 -3.74
N TYR A 196 9.49 -0.82 -3.80
CA TYR A 196 10.52 -0.81 -4.84
C TYR A 196 11.29 -2.13 -4.87
N LYS A 197 11.88 -2.53 -3.73
CA LYS A 197 12.67 -3.76 -3.61
C LYS A 197 11.87 -5.02 -3.94
N THR A 198 10.60 -5.07 -3.50
CA THR A 198 9.79 -6.29 -3.61
C THR A 198 9.15 -6.42 -4.99
N VAL A 199 8.67 -5.30 -5.56
CA VAL A 199 7.82 -5.32 -6.76
C VAL A 199 8.57 -4.84 -8.00
N PHE A 200 9.40 -3.79 -7.91
CA PHE A 200 9.92 -3.09 -9.08
C PHE A 200 11.39 -3.39 -9.40
N ALA A 201 12.22 -3.68 -8.40
CA ALA A 201 13.67 -3.80 -8.61
C ALA A 201 14.02 -4.88 -9.62
N SER A 202 13.56 -6.11 -9.44
CA SER A 202 13.92 -7.23 -10.31
C SER A 202 13.44 -7.08 -11.78
N PRO A 203 12.18 -6.70 -12.08
CA PRO A 203 11.78 -6.43 -13.46
C PRO A 203 12.53 -5.25 -14.09
N LEU A 204 12.88 -4.23 -13.30
CA LEU A 204 13.62 -3.07 -13.79
C LEU A 204 15.10 -3.44 -14.07
N GLU A 205 15.75 -4.21 -13.21
CA GLU A 205 17.09 -4.73 -13.42
C GLU A 205 17.19 -5.60 -14.69
N ALA A 206 16.18 -6.43 -14.92
CA ALA A 206 16.10 -7.27 -16.12
C ALA A 206 15.89 -6.45 -17.41
N SER A 207 15.22 -5.31 -17.33
CA SER A 207 14.90 -4.46 -18.48
C SER A 207 15.97 -3.38 -18.72
N ASP A 208 16.41 -2.69 -17.66
CA ASP A 208 17.36 -1.57 -17.72
C ASP A 208 18.11 -1.45 -16.38
N LEU A 209 19.25 -2.17 -16.29
CA LEU A 209 20.08 -2.18 -15.06
C LEU A 209 20.53 -0.77 -14.63
N LYS A 210 20.84 0.11 -15.58
CA LYS A 210 21.27 1.47 -15.27
C LYS A 210 20.11 2.27 -14.64
N MET A 211 18.91 2.12 -15.17
CA MET A 211 17.71 2.75 -14.61
C MET A 211 17.40 2.20 -13.21
N ALA A 212 17.53 0.89 -13.01
CA ALA A 212 17.34 0.27 -11.70
C ALA A 212 18.32 0.84 -10.65
N GLN A 213 19.61 0.93 -11.00
CA GLN A 213 20.63 1.52 -10.15
C GLN A 213 20.35 3.00 -9.85
N ASN A 214 19.95 3.79 -10.84
CA ASN A 214 19.60 5.19 -10.65
C ASN A 214 18.41 5.36 -9.69
N THR A 215 17.33 4.60 -9.91
CA THR A 215 16.13 4.67 -9.04
C THR A 215 16.45 4.24 -7.61
N ALA A 216 17.22 3.16 -7.44
CA ALA A 216 17.67 2.74 -6.13
C ALA A 216 18.54 3.80 -5.45
N HIS A 217 19.40 4.47 -6.20
CA HIS A 217 20.28 5.53 -5.69
C HIS A 217 19.50 6.76 -5.22
N THR A 218 18.54 7.28 -6.00
CA THR A 218 17.71 8.41 -5.58
C THR A 218 16.90 8.08 -4.32
N LEU A 219 16.37 6.86 -4.23
CA LEU A 219 15.65 6.39 -3.04
C LEU A 219 16.54 6.33 -1.80
N GLU A 220 17.80 5.86 -1.95
CA GLU A 220 18.78 5.82 -0.88
C GLU A 220 19.25 7.22 -0.47
N GLN A 221 19.37 8.15 -1.41
CA GLN A 221 19.71 9.55 -1.12
C GLN A 221 18.66 10.21 -0.22
N LEU A 222 17.35 10.06 -0.56
CA LEU A 222 16.26 10.58 0.27
C LEU A 222 16.28 9.91 1.67
N ALA A 223 16.40 8.58 1.72
CA ALA A 223 16.48 7.85 3.00
C ALA A 223 17.66 8.29 3.86
N SER A 224 18.85 8.46 3.26
CA SER A 224 20.07 8.90 3.96
C SER A 224 19.94 10.33 4.46
N LEU A 225 19.33 11.24 3.69
CA LEU A 225 19.06 12.60 4.09
C LEU A 225 18.19 12.63 5.36
N LEU A 226 17.09 11.90 5.37
CA LEU A 226 16.19 11.83 6.53
C LEU A 226 16.86 11.16 7.73
N ASN A 227 17.62 10.09 7.54
CA ASN A 227 18.29 9.35 8.63
C ASN A 227 19.44 10.11 9.25
N SER A 228 20.15 10.96 8.49
CA SER A 228 21.25 11.78 8.98
C SER A 228 20.82 13.09 9.63
N SER A 229 19.55 13.49 9.48
CA SER A 229 18.98 14.71 10.03
C SER A 229 18.35 14.45 11.41
N ASP A 230 18.28 15.50 12.21
CA ASP A 230 17.34 15.59 13.33
C ASP A 230 16.29 16.68 13.01
N ALA A 231 15.26 16.80 13.84
CA ALA A 231 14.16 17.74 13.58
C ALA A 231 14.62 19.22 13.51
N LYS A 232 15.81 19.55 14.04
CA LYS A 232 16.34 20.93 14.02
C LYS A 232 17.27 21.17 12.83
N SER A 233 17.95 20.13 12.37
CA SER A 233 18.90 20.22 11.25
C SER A 233 18.27 19.84 9.90
N LEU A 234 17.02 19.38 9.88
CA LEU A 234 16.30 19.08 8.66
C LEU A 234 16.09 20.33 7.82
N GLU A 235 16.53 20.27 6.58
CA GLU A 235 16.34 21.34 5.60
C GLU A 235 15.20 20.98 4.64
N PRO A 236 13.97 21.57 4.78
CA PRO A 236 12.82 21.20 3.97
C PRO A 236 13.08 21.28 2.46
N GLY A 237 13.83 22.27 2.00
CA GLY A 237 14.19 22.42 0.59
C GLY A 237 15.03 21.26 0.05
N LYS A 238 15.91 20.67 0.85
CA LYS A 238 16.68 19.47 0.44
C LYS A 238 15.79 18.23 0.38
N VAL A 239 14.86 18.10 1.32
CA VAL A 239 13.90 16.99 1.30
C VAL A 239 13.02 17.07 0.06
N ARG A 240 12.50 18.25 -0.25
CA ARG A 240 11.70 18.49 -1.46
C ARG A 240 12.46 18.11 -2.72
N THR A 241 13.68 18.61 -2.90
CA THR A 241 14.51 18.30 -4.07
C THR A 241 14.75 16.78 -4.20
N ALA A 242 15.12 16.11 -3.11
CA ALA A 242 15.36 14.66 -3.14
C ALA A 242 14.08 13.85 -3.42
N SER A 243 12.92 14.33 -2.95
CA SER A 243 11.61 13.74 -3.26
C SER A 243 11.23 13.92 -4.73
N GLU A 244 11.45 15.11 -5.29
CA GLU A 244 11.23 15.38 -6.72
C GLU A 244 12.12 14.50 -7.62
N GLU A 245 13.40 14.34 -7.27
CA GLU A 245 14.33 13.46 -7.97
C GLU A 245 13.86 12.00 -7.92
N LEU A 246 13.34 11.54 -6.80
CA LEU A 246 12.76 10.19 -6.68
C LEU A 246 11.51 10.04 -7.54
N ILE A 247 10.60 11.01 -7.55
CA ILE A 247 9.40 11.00 -8.40
C ILE A 247 9.80 10.88 -9.88
N VAL A 248 10.75 11.68 -10.34
CA VAL A 248 11.26 11.64 -11.72
C VAL A 248 11.86 10.26 -12.02
N ALA A 249 12.66 9.70 -11.11
CA ALA A 249 13.24 8.38 -11.30
C ALA A 249 12.17 7.27 -11.41
N LEU A 250 11.11 7.32 -10.59
CA LEU A 250 9.97 6.39 -10.67
C LEU A 250 9.19 6.56 -11.98
N GLN A 251 8.97 7.81 -12.43
CA GLN A 251 8.30 8.10 -13.70
C GLN A 251 9.12 7.58 -14.90
N ASP A 252 10.43 7.72 -14.88
CA ASP A 252 11.29 7.26 -15.97
C ASP A 252 11.50 5.74 -15.99
N ALA A 253 11.43 5.10 -14.83
CA ALA A 253 11.44 3.66 -14.67
C ALA A 253 10.16 2.97 -15.19
N ALA A 254 9.01 3.61 -15.04
CA ALA A 254 7.70 3.04 -15.37
C ALA A 254 7.62 2.37 -16.77
N PRO A 255 7.95 3.06 -17.89
CA PRO A 255 7.85 2.46 -19.22
C PRO A 255 8.83 1.31 -19.44
N LYS A 256 9.92 1.23 -18.67
CA LYS A 256 10.91 0.13 -18.77
C LYS A 256 10.35 -1.21 -18.27
N ILE A 257 9.33 -1.17 -17.43
CA ILE A 257 8.65 -2.34 -16.87
C ILE A 257 7.20 -2.44 -17.37
N GLY A 258 6.86 -1.76 -18.47
CA GLY A 258 5.54 -1.84 -19.10
C GLY A 258 4.43 -1.08 -18.39
N LEU A 259 4.77 -0.14 -17.50
CA LEU A 259 3.82 0.71 -16.80
C LEU A 259 3.74 2.10 -17.44
N ARG A 260 2.61 2.79 -17.26
CA ARG A 260 2.52 4.21 -17.60
C ARG A 260 3.23 5.07 -16.56
N LYS A 261 3.76 6.20 -17.00
CA LYS A 261 4.30 7.20 -16.06
C LYS A 261 3.19 7.72 -15.14
N PRO A 262 3.40 7.80 -13.81
CA PRO A 262 2.50 8.54 -12.93
C PRO A 262 2.31 9.97 -13.45
N THR A 263 1.06 10.40 -13.57
CA THR A 263 0.70 11.76 -13.99
C THR A 263 0.72 12.72 -12.80
N LEU A 264 0.61 14.02 -13.06
CA LEU A 264 0.47 15.00 -11.99
C LEU A 264 -0.77 14.70 -11.12
N GLU A 265 -1.88 14.31 -11.74
CA GLU A 265 -3.10 13.91 -11.04
C GLU A 265 -2.88 12.70 -10.12
N ASP A 266 -2.16 11.65 -10.60
CA ASP A 266 -1.82 10.49 -9.76
C ASP A 266 -0.94 10.85 -8.55
N ILE A 267 -0.21 11.97 -8.63
CA ILE A 267 0.78 12.38 -7.61
C ILE A 267 0.17 13.36 -6.60
N THR A 268 -0.76 14.21 -7.02
CA THR A 268 -1.25 15.35 -6.20
C THR A 268 -2.68 15.20 -5.69
N GLN A 269 -3.42 14.18 -6.13
CA GLN A 269 -4.79 13.88 -5.68
C GLN A 269 -4.84 12.65 -4.79
#